data_a404c6f3ae8f0854a9c22bddb5d98d17
#
_entry.id   a404c6f3ae8f0854a9c22bddb5d98d17
#
_cell.length_a   1.000
_cell.length_b   1.000
_cell.length_c   1.000
_cell.angle_alpha   90.00
_cell.angle_beta   90.00
_cell.angle_gamma   90.00
#
_symmetry.space_group_name_H-M   'P 1'
#
loop_
_entity.id
_entity.type
_entity.pdbx_description
1 polymer ?
#
loop_
_entity_poly.entity_id
_entity_poly.type
_entity_poly.pdbx_seq_one_letter_code
_entity_poly.pdbx_strand_id
1 'polypeptide(L)'
;MRKLQAKATYEQAVRNLSENRMALGMAALKEALQLDPDNAQYHNTLGLVLLNLGRPVDAQAEFQTAVDLDKASPDLQHNLGIALAQQNRFEDAVAAYKKALTFPTYTTPEVAYYNMGEAYIRLGKPLEAQESFRAAIQLEPTMVAAHYGLGLALSQGGRRDEAKAAFRQARDLDPASPFSELAKNALKQLGDGG
;
A
#
# COMPACT_ATOMS: atom_id res chain seq x y z
N MET A 1 3.95 26.68 23.92
CA MET A 1 5.34 26.18 24.01
C MET A 1 5.45 24.68 23.78
N ARG A 2 4.63 23.83 24.45
CA ARG A 2 4.70 22.37 24.35
C ARG A 2 4.54 21.83 22.90
N LYS A 3 3.56 22.32 22.13
CA LYS A 3 3.36 21.93 20.71
C LYS A 3 4.52 22.34 19.79
N LEU A 4 5.16 23.50 20.06
CA LEU A 4 6.32 23.93 19.28
C LEU A 4 7.52 23.01 19.55
N GLN A 5 7.73 22.61 20.78
CA GLN A 5 8.74 21.62 21.15
C GLN A 5 8.44 20.26 20.51
N ALA A 6 7.19 19.79 20.55
CA ALA A 6 6.76 18.55 19.90
C ALA A 6 7.12 18.56 18.41
N LYS A 7 6.84 19.69 17.72
CA LYS A 7 7.17 19.83 16.31
C LYS A 7 8.69 19.75 16.04
N ALA A 8 9.50 20.43 16.85
CA ALA A 8 10.95 20.38 16.70
C ALA A 8 11.51 18.96 16.93
N THR A 9 10.99 18.25 17.96
CA THR A 9 11.34 16.87 18.25
C THR A 9 10.91 15.92 17.12
N TYR A 10 9.72 16.13 16.54
CA TYR A 10 9.26 15.38 15.38
C TYR A 10 10.14 15.60 14.14
N GLU A 11 10.53 16.84 13.85
CA GLU A 11 11.47 17.14 12.75
C GLU A 11 12.81 16.44 12.95
N GLN A 12 13.29 16.37 14.19
CA GLN A 12 14.49 15.60 14.53
C GLN A 12 14.26 14.09 14.33
N ALA A 13 13.08 13.57 14.69
CA ALA A 13 12.72 12.18 14.44
C ALA A 13 12.77 11.84 12.95
N VAL A 14 12.16 12.68 12.11
CA VAL A 14 12.15 12.49 10.65
C VAL A 14 13.57 12.52 10.07
N ARG A 15 14.42 13.45 10.51
CA ARG A 15 15.85 13.48 10.09
C ARG A 15 16.58 12.19 10.48
N ASN A 16 16.42 11.72 11.72
CA ASN A 16 17.06 10.48 12.17
C ASN A 16 16.58 9.26 11.36
N LEU A 17 15.29 9.20 11.03
CA LEU A 17 14.73 8.12 10.21
C LEU A 17 15.28 8.16 8.78
N SER A 18 15.38 9.35 8.16
CA SER A 18 15.93 9.52 6.80
C SER A 18 17.42 9.17 6.72
N GLU A 19 18.15 9.32 7.81
CA GLU A 19 19.57 8.94 7.94
C GLU A 19 19.76 7.48 8.42
N ASN A 20 18.69 6.69 8.35
CA ASN A 20 18.68 5.28 8.79
C ASN A 20 19.06 5.06 10.27
N ARG A 21 18.93 6.10 11.10
CA ARG A 21 19.16 6.04 12.57
C ARG A 21 17.85 5.67 13.28
N MET A 22 17.36 4.45 13.03
CA MET A 22 16.02 3.98 13.42
C MET A 22 15.74 4.15 14.91
N ALA A 23 16.67 3.74 15.80
CA ALA A 23 16.47 3.81 17.25
C ALA A 23 16.30 5.26 17.74
N LEU A 24 17.13 6.18 17.23
CA LEU A 24 17.05 7.61 17.58
C LEU A 24 15.79 8.25 17.01
N GLY A 25 15.41 7.89 15.78
CA GLY A 25 14.17 8.36 15.17
C GLY A 25 12.94 7.94 15.96
N MET A 26 12.85 6.67 16.36
CA MET A 26 11.76 6.18 17.19
C MET A 26 11.70 6.82 18.57
N ALA A 27 12.85 7.03 19.23
CA ALA A 27 12.90 7.69 20.53
C ALA A 27 12.37 9.12 20.45
N ALA A 28 12.84 9.90 19.47
CA ALA A 28 12.39 11.27 19.25
C ALA A 28 10.90 11.32 18.85
N LEU A 29 10.41 10.36 18.04
CA LEU A 29 9.01 10.31 17.67
C LEU A 29 8.09 10.03 18.87
N LYS A 30 8.48 9.12 19.75
CA LYS A 30 7.76 8.86 21.00
C LYS A 30 7.75 10.07 21.94
N GLU A 31 8.86 10.81 22.02
CA GLU A 31 8.92 12.07 22.78
C GLU A 31 7.99 13.12 22.19
N ALA A 32 7.97 13.28 20.86
CA ALA A 32 7.05 14.18 20.18
C ALA A 32 5.58 13.83 20.49
N LEU A 33 5.21 12.55 20.49
CA LEU A 33 3.88 12.06 20.88
C LEU A 33 3.56 12.28 22.37
N GLN A 34 4.53 12.22 23.28
CA GLN A 34 4.33 12.59 24.68
C GLN A 34 4.04 14.08 24.85
N LEU A 35 4.61 14.92 24.00
CA LEU A 35 4.40 16.36 23.99
C LEU A 35 3.10 16.79 23.32
N ASP A 36 2.69 16.11 22.25
CA ASP A 36 1.45 16.38 21.48
C ASP A 36 0.82 15.06 21.02
N PRO A 37 0.06 14.39 21.94
CA PRO A 37 -0.52 13.06 21.69
C PRO A 37 -1.67 13.07 20.68
N ASP A 38 -2.26 14.24 20.39
CA ASP A 38 -3.40 14.36 19.47
C ASP A 38 -2.96 14.77 18.06
N ASN A 39 -1.71 14.48 17.67
CA ASN A 39 -1.20 14.80 16.35
C ASN A 39 -1.25 13.60 15.42
N ALA A 40 -2.22 13.60 14.50
CA ALA A 40 -2.43 12.51 13.55
C ALA A 40 -1.18 12.18 12.71
N GLN A 41 -0.39 13.20 12.33
CA GLN A 41 0.83 12.99 11.54
C GLN A 41 1.91 12.23 12.31
N TYR A 42 2.03 12.47 13.62
CA TYR A 42 3.03 11.77 14.43
C TYR A 42 2.66 10.29 14.59
N HIS A 43 1.38 10.00 14.84
CA HIS A 43 0.85 8.63 14.86
C HIS A 43 1.04 7.94 13.51
N ASN A 44 0.73 8.60 12.40
CA ASN A 44 0.95 8.08 11.06
C ASN A 44 2.43 7.72 10.84
N THR A 45 3.35 8.61 11.19
CA THR A 45 4.78 8.35 11.03
C THR A 45 5.23 7.18 11.89
N LEU A 46 4.74 7.05 13.12
CA LEU A 46 5.04 5.90 13.98
C LEU A 46 4.49 4.61 13.38
N GLY A 47 3.27 4.63 12.85
CA GLY A 47 2.67 3.50 12.14
C GLY A 47 3.53 3.03 10.95
N LEU A 48 4.02 3.95 10.11
CA LEU A 48 4.90 3.62 8.98
C LEU A 48 6.23 3.01 9.43
N VAL A 49 6.83 3.53 10.50
CA VAL A 49 8.04 2.96 11.10
C VAL A 49 7.79 1.55 11.62
N LEU A 50 6.65 1.32 12.28
CA LEU A 50 6.28 0.01 12.80
C LEU A 50 6.01 -1.01 11.68
N LEU A 51 5.40 -0.59 10.56
CA LEU A 51 5.27 -1.45 9.37
C LEU A 51 6.62 -1.88 8.82
N ASN A 52 7.56 -0.94 8.71
CA ASN A 52 8.91 -1.23 8.22
C ASN A 52 9.68 -2.18 9.16
N LEU A 53 9.36 -2.17 10.45
CA LEU A 53 9.90 -3.11 11.45
C LEU A 53 9.16 -4.45 11.51
N GLY A 54 8.20 -4.71 10.61
CA GLY A 54 7.43 -5.95 10.60
C GLY A 54 6.45 -6.09 11.77
N ARG A 55 5.95 -4.96 12.31
CA ARG A 55 5.01 -4.90 13.43
C ARG A 55 3.63 -4.37 13.00
N PRO A 56 2.92 -5.08 12.11
CA PRO A 56 1.70 -4.55 11.52
C PRO A 56 0.53 -4.39 12.50
N VAL A 57 0.50 -5.15 13.59
CA VAL A 57 -0.52 -5.01 14.64
C VAL A 57 -0.36 -3.68 15.38
N ASP A 58 0.87 -3.35 15.75
CA ASP A 58 1.17 -2.09 16.42
C ASP A 58 0.96 -0.89 15.46
N ALA A 59 1.37 -1.06 14.20
CA ALA A 59 1.15 -0.05 13.15
C ALA A 59 -0.34 0.23 12.95
N GLN A 60 -1.19 -0.81 12.95
CA GLN A 60 -2.64 -0.64 12.85
C GLN A 60 -3.18 0.22 14.00
N ALA A 61 -2.74 0.01 15.23
CA ALA A 61 -3.19 0.80 16.37
C ALA A 61 -2.84 2.28 16.20
N GLU A 62 -1.63 2.59 15.74
CA GLU A 62 -1.20 3.96 15.47
C GLU A 62 -1.97 4.59 14.30
N PHE A 63 -2.17 3.87 13.19
CA PHE A 63 -2.97 4.38 12.06
C PHE A 63 -4.43 4.57 12.44
N GLN A 64 -5.01 3.68 13.27
CA GLN A 64 -6.37 3.87 13.75
C GLN A 64 -6.50 5.15 14.58
N THR A 65 -5.55 5.39 15.49
CA THR A 65 -5.50 6.65 16.26
C THR A 65 -5.37 7.86 15.32
N ALA A 66 -4.51 7.79 14.31
CA ALA A 66 -4.35 8.87 13.33
C ALA A 66 -5.65 9.14 12.56
N VAL A 67 -6.36 8.09 12.12
CA VAL A 67 -7.67 8.18 11.46
C VAL A 67 -8.74 8.80 12.35
N ASP A 68 -8.75 8.46 13.64
CA ASP A 68 -9.73 9.02 14.59
C ASP A 68 -9.48 10.50 14.84
N LEU A 69 -8.22 10.93 14.81
CA LEU A 69 -7.80 12.32 14.95
C LEU A 69 -8.04 13.15 13.67
N ASP A 70 -7.80 12.56 12.50
CA ASP A 70 -8.04 13.19 11.19
C ASP A 70 -8.83 12.24 10.28
N LYS A 71 -10.16 12.38 10.34
CA LYS A 71 -11.10 11.55 9.57
C LYS A 71 -11.15 11.90 8.08
N ALA A 72 -10.57 13.02 7.67
CA ALA A 72 -10.65 13.53 6.31
C ALA A 72 -9.42 13.16 5.46
N SER A 73 -8.41 12.55 6.05
CA SER A 73 -7.19 12.17 5.35
C SER A 73 -7.33 10.80 4.66
N PRO A 74 -7.31 10.73 3.32
CA PRO A 74 -7.33 9.47 2.59
C PRO A 74 -6.07 8.63 2.83
N ASP A 75 -4.91 9.27 2.99
CA ASP A 75 -3.63 8.57 3.19
C ASP A 75 -3.62 7.75 4.48
N LEU A 76 -4.28 8.25 5.54
CA LEU A 76 -4.40 7.51 6.81
C LEU A 76 -5.25 6.25 6.64
N GLN A 77 -6.34 6.34 5.86
CA GLN A 77 -7.18 5.18 5.54
C GLN A 77 -6.41 4.17 4.69
N HIS A 78 -5.62 4.64 3.72
CA HIS A 78 -4.77 3.79 2.90
C HIS A 78 -3.74 3.05 3.76
N ASN A 79 -3.00 3.76 4.62
CA ASN A 79 -1.99 3.18 5.50
C ASN A 79 -2.57 2.18 6.49
N LEU A 80 -3.77 2.45 7.02
CA LEU A 80 -4.52 1.48 7.82
C LEU A 80 -4.81 0.21 7.02
N GLY A 81 -5.23 0.34 5.76
CA GLY A 81 -5.45 -0.77 4.84
C GLY A 81 -4.19 -1.62 4.63
N ILE A 82 -3.02 -0.99 4.46
CA ILE A 82 -1.74 -1.71 4.35
C ILE A 82 -1.44 -2.52 5.62
N ALA A 83 -1.61 -1.92 6.79
CA ALA A 83 -1.37 -2.61 8.06
C ALA A 83 -2.32 -3.81 8.27
N LEU A 84 -3.56 -3.69 7.84
CA LEU A 84 -4.54 -4.77 7.88
C LEU A 84 -4.20 -5.89 6.89
N ALA A 85 -3.79 -5.54 5.66
CA ALA A 85 -3.37 -6.52 4.65
C ALA A 85 -2.15 -7.34 5.10
N GLN A 86 -1.17 -6.71 5.75
CA GLN A 86 0.00 -7.40 6.32
C GLN A 86 -0.36 -8.37 7.46
N GLN A 87 -1.52 -8.19 8.09
CA GLN A 87 -2.08 -9.12 9.08
C GLN A 87 -2.97 -10.20 8.44
N ASN A 88 -3.02 -10.29 7.10
CA ASN A 88 -3.93 -11.14 6.33
C ASN A 88 -5.43 -10.84 6.56
N ARG A 89 -5.76 -9.65 7.05
CA ARG A 89 -7.14 -9.16 7.24
C ARG A 89 -7.60 -8.46 5.96
N PHE A 90 -7.72 -9.23 4.89
CA PHE A 90 -7.90 -8.67 3.54
C PHE A 90 -9.25 -7.99 3.33
N GLU A 91 -10.34 -8.48 3.94
CA GLU A 91 -11.66 -7.82 3.88
C GLU A 91 -11.62 -6.43 4.52
N ASP A 92 -11.00 -6.32 5.70
CA ASP A 92 -10.84 -5.07 6.41
C ASP A 92 -9.94 -4.09 5.63
N ALA A 93 -8.87 -4.62 5.02
CA ALA A 93 -7.98 -3.83 4.16
C ALA A 93 -8.73 -3.25 2.95
N VAL A 94 -9.53 -4.06 2.26
CA VAL A 94 -10.39 -3.61 1.15
C VAL A 94 -11.35 -2.51 1.61
N ALA A 95 -11.95 -2.63 2.80
CA ALA A 95 -12.85 -1.60 3.33
C ALA A 95 -12.10 -0.28 3.57
N ALA A 96 -10.88 -0.33 4.12
CA ALA A 96 -10.05 0.84 4.34
C ALA A 96 -9.61 1.50 3.02
N TYR A 97 -9.17 0.72 2.01
CA TYR A 97 -8.83 1.26 0.68
C TYR A 97 -10.03 1.89 -0.01
N LYS A 98 -11.21 1.24 0.03
CA LYS A 98 -12.44 1.82 -0.50
C LYS A 98 -12.75 3.15 0.17
N LYS A 99 -12.54 3.26 1.48
CA LYS A 99 -12.76 4.52 2.20
C LYS A 99 -11.78 5.60 1.74
N ALA A 100 -10.49 5.30 1.55
CA ALA A 100 -9.53 6.23 0.98
C ALA A 100 -9.98 6.76 -0.39
N LEU A 101 -10.48 5.88 -1.25
CA LEU A 101 -10.97 6.21 -2.60
C LEU A 101 -12.24 7.08 -2.62
N THR A 102 -12.96 7.24 -1.50
CA THR A 102 -14.11 8.17 -1.44
C THR A 102 -13.70 9.65 -1.35
N PHE A 103 -12.43 9.93 -1.06
CA PHE A 103 -11.95 11.31 -0.89
C PHE A 103 -11.43 11.87 -2.23
N PRO A 104 -12.01 12.98 -2.74
CA PRO A 104 -11.54 13.60 -3.99
C PRO A 104 -10.09 14.12 -3.91
N THR A 105 -9.58 14.34 -2.71
CA THR A 105 -8.22 14.83 -2.45
C THR A 105 -7.17 13.74 -2.44
N TYR A 106 -7.55 12.47 -2.64
CA TYR A 106 -6.60 11.37 -2.64
C TYR A 106 -5.71 11.43 -3.88
N THR A 107 -4.40 11.52 -3.67
CA THR A 107 -3.43 11.81 -4.73
C THR A 107 -2.86 10.57 -5.43
N THR A 108 -3.01 9.39 -4.84
CA THR A 108 -2.48 8.12 -5.37
C THR A 108 -3.55 7.01 -5.42
N PRO A 109 -4.71 7.29 -6.06
CA PRO A 109 -5.80 6.31 -6.10
C PRO A 109 -5.43 5.03 -6.84
N GLU A 110 -4.50 5.09 -7.82
CA GLU A 110 -3.97 3.93 -8.53
C GLU A 110 -3.29 2.92 -7.60
N VAL A 111 -2.59 3.41 -6.56
CA VAL A 111 -1.93 2.54 -5.56
C VAL A 111 -2.97 1.84 -4.67
N ALA A 112 -4.03 2.55 -4.29
CA ALA A 112 -5.11 1.94 -3.51
C ALA A 112 -5.86 0.88 -4.30
N TYR A 113 -6.15 1.13 -5.59
CA TYR A 113 -6.75 0.12 -6.47
C TYR A 113 -5.84 -1.09 -6.66
N TYR A 114 -4.54 -0.88 -6.85
CA TYR A 114 -3.58 -1.97 -6.92
C TYR A 114 -3.60 -2.82 -5.64
N ASN A 115 -3.47 -2.21 -4.47
CA ASN A 115 -3.47 -2.91 -3.18
C ASN A 115 -4.80 -3.63 -2.92
N MET A 116 -5.92 -3.05 -3.37
CA MET A 116 -7.23 -3.67 -3.30
C MET A 116 -7.31 -4.90 -4.20
N GLY A 117 -6.73 -4.84 -5.40
CA GLY A 117 -6.60 -5.98 -6.31
C GLY A 117 -5.80 -7.13 -5.68
N GLU A 118 -4.66 -6.84 -5.06
CA GLU A 118 -3.85 -7.82 -4.32
C GLU A 118 -4.65 -8.47 -3.18
N ALA A 119 -5.39 -7.67 -2.42
CA ALA A 119 -6.25 -8.19 -1.36
C ALA A 119 -7.35 -9.13 -1.90
N TYR A 120 -7.96 -8.78 -3.03
CA TYR A 120 -8.97 -9.65 -3.67
C TYR A 120 -8.37 -10.93 -4.24
N ILE A 121 -7.13 -10.93 -4.77
CA ILE A 121 -6.42 -12.15 -5.13
C ILE A 121 -6.30 -13.10 -3.92
N ARG A 122 -5.90 -12.56 -2.78
CA ARG A 122 -5.72 -13.32 -1.53
C ARG A 122 -7.05 -13.85 -0.97
N LEU A 123 -8.15 -13.17 -1.25
CA LEU A 123 -9.53 -13.58 -0.90
C LEU A 123 -10.13 -14.60 -1.88
N GLY A 124 -9.43 -14.94 -2.97
CA GLY A 124 -9.98 -15.80 -4.02
C GLY A 124 -11.14 -15.18 -4.79
N LYS A 125 -11.13 -13.85 -4.92
CA LYS A 125 -12.14 -13.04 -5.63
C LYS A 125 -11.57 -12.48 -6.93
N PRO A 126 -11.37 -13.33 -7.97
CA PRO A 126 -10.65 -12.92 -9.18
C PRO A 126 -11.37 -11.87 -10.01
N LEU A 127 -12.69 -11.78 -9.98
CA LEU A 127 -13.43 -10.77 -10.74
C LEU A 127 -13.22 -9.38 -10.14
N GLU A 128 -13.36 -9.24 -8.83
CA GLU A 128 -13.12 -7.98 -8.12
C GLU A 128 -11.64 -7.55 -8.20
N ALA A 129 -10.72 -8.53 -8.22
CA ALA A 129 -9.31 -8.26 -8.45
C ALA A 129 -9.06 -7.68 -9.85
N GLN A 130 -9.67 -8.26 -10.90
CA GLN A 130 -9.58 -7.76 -12.28
C GLN A 130 -10.09 -6.32 -12.40
N GLU A 131 -11.23 -6.01 -11.77
CA GLU A 131 -11.80 -4.65 -11.77
C GLU A 131 -10.83 -3.66 -11.11
N SER A 132 -10.27 -4.06 -9.95
CA SER A 132 -9.36 -3.21 -9.21
C SER A 132 -8.06 -2.96 -9.98
N PHE A 133 -7.43 -3.98 -10.55
CA PHE A 133 -6.22 -3.79 -11.36
C PHE A 133 -6.48 -2.99 -12.64
N ARG A 134 -7.63 -3.16 -13.30
CA ARG A 134 -8.00 -2.33 -14.45
C ARG A 134 -8.18 -0.86 -14.07
N ALA A 135 -8.78 -0.58 -12.90
CA ALA A 135 -8.89 0.78 -12.40
C ALA A 135 -7.50 1.40 -12.12
N ALA A 136 -6.58 0.64 -11.52
CA ALA A 136 -5.19 1.08 -11.35
C ALA A 136 -4.50 1.39 -12.69
N ILE A 137 -4.63 0.50 -13.68
CA ILE A 137 -4.06 0.68 -15.03
C ILE A 137 -4.68 1.88 -15.77
N GLN A 138 -5.96 2.13 -15.57
CA GLN A 138 -6.63 3.29 -16.18
C GLN A 138 -6.06 4.61 -15.66
N LEU A 139 -5.70 4.66 -14.39
CA LEU A 139 -5.11 5.84 -13.74
C LEU A 139 -3.61 5.94 -14.03
N GLU A 140 -2.89 4.82 -13.99
CA GLU A 140 -1.45 4.74 -14.26
C GLU A 140 -1.16 3.59 -15.26
N PRO A 141 -1.22 3.87 -16.57
CA PRO A 141 -1.06 2.85 -17.61
C PRO A 141 0.31 2.15 -17.63
N THR A 142 1.31 2.77 -17.03
CA THR A 142 2.68 2.24 -16.96
C THR A 142 2.97 1.45 -15.68
N MET A 143 1.98 1.23 -14.82
CA MET A 143 2.13 0.45 -13.59
C MET A 143 2.32 -1.05 -13.90
N VAL A 144 3.57 -1.47 -14.07
CA VAL A 144 3.95 -2.86 -14.40
C VAL A 144 3.33 -3.86 -13.42
N ALA A 145 3.35 -3.55 -12.12
CA ALA A 145 2.76 -4.37 -11.06
C ALA A 145 1.27 -4.63 -11.28
N ALA A 146 0.50 -3.61 -11.72
CA ALA A 146 -0.93 -3.76 -11.95
C ALA A 146 -1.23 -4.64 -13.19
N HIS A 147 -0.45 -4.54 -14.26
CA HIS A 147 -0.55 -5.45 -15.41
C HIS A 147 -0.24 -6.90 -15.02
N TYR A 148 0.79 -7.12 -14.22
CA TYR A 148 1.11 -8.44 -13.69
C TYR A 148 -0.02 -8.97 -12.80
N GLY A 149 -0.53 -8.16 -11.86
CA GLY A 149 -1.66 -8.51 -10.99
C GLY A 149 -2.93 -8.83 -11.78
N LEU A 150 -3.22 -8.08 -12.85
CA LEU A 150 -4.32 -8.37 -13.76
C LEU A 150 -4.15 -9.74 -14.43
N GLY A 151 -2.93 -10.07 -14.87
CA GLY A 151 -2.61 -11.37 -15.43
C GLY A 151 -2.87 -12.52 -14.43
N LEU A 152 -2.50 -12.34 -13.16
CA LEU A 152 -2.80 -13.31 -12.09
C LEU A 152 -4.30 -13.47 -11.88
N ALA A 153 -5.04 -12.35 -11.77
CA ALA A 153 -6.49 -12.37 -11.57
C ALA A 153 -7.23 -13.04 -12.74
N LEU A 154 -6.81 -12.77 -13.97
CA LEU A 154 -7.36 -13.40 -15.16
C LEU A 154 -7.06 -14.90 -15.19
N SER A 155 -5.84 -15.30 -14.82
CA SER A 155 -5.43 -16.71 -14.74
C SER A 155 -6.27 -17.48 -13.70
N GLN A 156 -6.45 -16.90 -12.51
CA GLN A 156 -7.33 -17.49 -11.48
C GLN A 156 -8.79 -17.59 -11.93
N GLY A 157 -9.25 -16.64 -12.74
CA GLY A 157 -10.58 -16.64 -13.35
C GLY A 157 -10.71 -17.55 -14.58
N GLY A 158 -9.68 -18.33 -14.95
CA GLY A 158 -9.69 -19.25 -16.09
C GLY A 158 -9.57 -18.56 -17.48
N ARG A 159 -9.33 -17.25 -17.52
CA ARG A 159 -9.24 -16.43 -18.75
C ARG A 159 -7.80 -16.44 -19.29
N ARG A 160 -7.34 -17.62 -19.71
CA ARG A 160 -5.92 -17.91 -20.01
C ARG A 160 -5.32 -16.99 -21.07
N ASP A 161 -6.01 -16.75 -22.17
CA ASP A 161 -5.47 -15.94 -23.26
C ASP A 161 -5.35 -14.46 -22.91
N GLU A 162 -6.32 -13.95 -22.14
CA GLU A 162 -6.28 -12.59 -21.62
C GLU A 162 -5.20 -12.43 -20.52
N ALA A 163 -4.99 -13.46 -19.69
CA ALA A 163 -3.90 -13.48 -18.74
C ALA A 163 -2.54 -13.38 -19.45
N LYS A 164 -2.33 -14.13 -20.54
CA LYS A 164 -1.14 -14.01 -21.36
C LYS A 164 -0.94 -12.60 -21.92
N ALA A 165 -2.01 -11.97 -22.42
CA ALA A 165 -1.93 -10.60 -22.90
C ALA A 165 -1.50 -9.62 -21.80
N ALA A 166 -2.08 -9.72 -20.60
CA ALA A 166 -1.72 -8.87 -19.46
C ALA A 166 -0.26 -9.11 -19.00
N PHE A 167 0.20 -10.36 -18.96
CA PHE A 167 1.59 -10.67 -18.62
C PHE A 167 2.59 -10.17 -19.70
N ARG A 168 2.23 -10.20 -20.98
CA ARG A 168 3.09 -9.60 -22.03
C ARG A 168 3.21 -8.09 -21.84
N GLN A 169 2.11 -7.39 -21.51
CA GLN A 169 2.16 -5.97 -21.16
C GLN A 169 3.09 -5.69 -19.99
N ALA A 170 2.97 -6.47 -18.90
CA ALA A 170 3.87 -6.34 -17.75
C ALA A 170 5.35 -6.57 -18.12
N ARG A 171 5.63 -7.57 -18.99
CA ARG A 171 6.98 -7.87 -19.45
C ARG A 171 7.59 -6.73 -20.28
N ASP A 172 6.79 -6.11 -21.14
CA ASP A 172 7.27 -5.22 -22.19
C ASP A 172 7.35 -3.75 -21.73
N LEU A 173 6.55 -3.35 -20.70
CA LEU A 173 6.51 -1.98 -20.20
C LEU A 173 7.83 -1.53 -19.55
N ASP A 174 8.42 -2.34 -18.71
CA ASP A 174 9.72 -2.08 -18.09
C ASP A 174 10.48 -3.40 -17.88
N PRO A 175 11.34 -3.78 -18.84
CA PRO A 175 12.09 -5.03 -18.78
C PRO A 175 13.01 -5.20 -17.54
N ALA A 176 13.34 -4.09 -16.86
CA ALA A 176 14.18 -4.11 -15.65
C ALA A 176 13.34 -4.30 -14.36
N SER A 177 12.02 -4.19 -14.46
CA SER A 177 11.13 -4.39 -13.31
C SER A 177 11.15 -5.85 -12.83
N PRO A 178 11.14 -6.09 -11.50
CA PRO A 178 10.95 -7.43 -10.95
C PRO A 178 9.67 -8.12 -11.44
N PHE A 179 8.61 -7.35 -11.68
CA PHE A 179 7.34 -7.87 -12.19
C PHE A 179 7.42 -8.34 -13.64
N SER A 180 8.32 -7.78 -14.46
CA SER A 180 8.55 -8.24 -15.82
C SER A 180 9.18 -9.64 -15.83
N GLU A 181 10.09 -9.93 -14.92
CA GLU A 181 10.66 -11.27 -14.77
C GLU A 181 9.62 -12.28 -14.26
N LEU A 182 8.78 -11.87 -13.32
CA LEU A 182 7.65 -12.70 -12.87
C LEU A 182 6.65 -12.96 -14.00
N ALA A 183 6.37 -11.98 -14.84
CA ALA A 183 5.49 -12.12 -16.01
C ALA A 183 6.06 -13.10 -17.06
N LYS A 184 7.37 -13.05 -17.34
CA LYS A 184 8.03 -14.03 -18.21
C LYS A 184 7.85 -15.46 -17.68
N ASN A 185 8.03 -15.65 -16.40
CA ASN A 185 7.85 -16.96 -15.78
C ASN A 185 6.40 -17.44 -15.85
N ALA A 186 5.43 -16.56 -15.61
CA ALA A 186 4.01 -16.87 -15.76
C ALA A 186 3.65 -17.23 -17.21
N LEU A 187 4.17 -16.51 -18.21
CA LEU A 187 3.99 -16.81 -19.63
C LEU A 187 4.51 -18.21 -19.98
N LYS A 188 5.72 -18.58 -19.53
CA LYS A 188 6.26 -19.94 -19.75
C LYS A 188 5.35 -21.02 -19.16
N GLN A 189 4.81 -20.83 -17.96
CA GLN A 189 3.87 -21.76 -17.31
C GLN A 189 2.56 -21.88 -18.11
N LEU A 190 2.13 -20.81 -18.77
CA LEU A 190 0.97 -20.81 -19.64
C LEU A 190 1.27 -21.32 -21.08
N GLY A 191 2.46 -21.85 -21.33
CA GLY A 191 2.85 -22.37 -22.65
C GLY A 191 3.04 -21.25 -23.69
N ASP A 192 3.50 -20.10 -23.27
CA ASP A 192 3.81 -18.92 -24.10
C ASP A 192 5.30 -18.58 -23.95
N GLY A 193 6.14 -19.56 -24.21
CA GLY A 193 7.59 -19.47 -24.09
C GLY A 193 8.27 -19.21 -25.43
N GLY A 194 7.92 -18.12 -26.09
CA GLY A 194 8.57 -17.64 -27.31
C GLY A 194 9.26 -16.32 -27.06
#